data_bd9bbfb0936d7cab4c3154b54b10b518
#
_entry.id   bd9bbfb0936d7cab4c3154b54b10b518
#
_cell.length_a   1.000
_cell.length_b   1.000
_cell.length_c   1.000
_cell.angle_alpha   90.00
_cell.angle_beta   90.00
_cell.angle_gamma   90.00
#
_symmetry.space_group_name_H-M   'P 1'
#
loop_
_entity.id
_entity.type
_entity.pdbx_description
1 polymer ?
#
loop_
_entity_poly.entity_id
_entity_poly.type
_entity_poly.pdbx_seq_one_letter_code
_entity_poly.pdbx_strand_id
1 'polypeptide(L)' 'MTPMHEIIFVVEEAPEGGFTARALGASIFTEADDLETLEENVRDAVRCQFDED' A
#
# COMPACT_ATOMS: atom_id res chain seq x y z
N MET A 1 -16.34 -11.59 13.06
CA MET A 1 -16.46 -11.61 11.66
C MET A 1 -15.44 -10.79 10.97
N THR A 2 -14.85 -11.28 9.97
CA THR A 2 -13.76 -10.63 9.30
C THR A 2 -14.26 -9.70 8.21
N PRO A 3 -13.77 -8.50 8.15
CA PRO A 3 -14.17 -7.59 7.10
C PRO A 3 -13.79 -8.15 5.75
N MET A 4 -14.61 -7.92 4.77
CA MET A 4 -14.34 -8.46 3.50
C MET A 4 -13.26 -7.74 2.75
N HIS A 5 -12.99 -6.53 3.08
CA HIS A 5 -12.01 -5.78 2.33
C HIS A 5 -10.87 -5.30 3.21
N GLU A 6 -10.41 -6.12 4.05
CA GLU A 6 -9.31 -5.74 4.90
C GLU A 6 -7.99 -6.04 4.21
N ILE A 7 -7.18 -5.05 4.00
CA ILE A 7 -5.87 -5.24 3.39
C ILE A 7 -4.81 -4.78 4.37
N ILE A 8 -3.83 -5.64 4.59
CA ILE A 8 -2.74 -5.32 5.49
C ILE A 8 -1.52 -5.02 4.66
N PHE A 9 -0.92 -3.87 4.91
CA PHE A 9 0.29 -3.49 4.22
C PHE A 9 1.49 -3.58 5.14
N VAL A 10 2.59 -4.09 4.62
CA VAL A 10 3.85 -4.12 5.35
C VAL A 10 4.68 -2.96 4.83
N VAL A 11 5.05 -2.05 5.71
CA VAL A 11 5.82 -0.88 5.34
C VAL A 11 7.24 -1.05 5.83
N GLU A 12 8.21 -0.85 4.96
CA GLU A 12 9.60 -1.00 5.32
C GLU A 12 10.40 0.17 4.80
N GLU A 13 11.47 0.46 5.47
CA GLU A 13 12.35 1.53 5.06
C GLU A 13 13.35 0.95 4.08
N ALA A 14 13.51 1.56 2.94
CA ALA A 14 14.43 1.06 1.93
C ALA A 14 15.86 1.42 2.29
N PRO A 15 16.80 0.55 2.01
CA PRO A 15 18.20 0.82 2.35
C PRO A 15 18.76 2.04 1.65
N GLU A 16 18.24 2.34 0.50
CA GLU A 16 18.73 3.47 -0.24
C GLU A 16 18.00 4.74 0.09
N GLY A 17 17.09 4.71 0.99
CA GLY A 17 16.26 5.84 1.31
C GLY A 17 14.87 5.62 0.81
N GLY A 18 13.90 6.23 1.43
CA GLY A 18 12.53 6.06 1.05
C GLY A 18 11.87 4.91 1.76
N PHE A 19 10.65 4.63 1.39
CA PHE A 19 9.84 3.62 2.05
C PHE A 19 9.11 2.78 1.03
N THR A 20 8.82 1.54 1.37
CA THR A 20 8.07 0.67 0.50
C THR A 20 6.90 0.09 1.26
N ALA A 21 5.85 -0.24 0.55
CA ALA A 21 4.67 -0.86 1.15
C ALA A 21 4.19 -1.96 0.22
N ARG A 22 3.88 -3.10 0.79
CA ARG A 22 3.35 -4.17 -0.02
C ARG A 22 2.20 -4.81 0.71
N ALA A 23 1.19 -5.22 -0.03
CA ALA A 23 0.00 -5.80 0.56
C ALA A 23 0.17 -7.28 0.74
N LEU A 24 -0.34 -7.77 1.85
CA LEU A 24 -0.32 -9.20 2.08
C LEU A 24 -1.59 -9.76 1.46
N GLY A 25 -1.43 -10.73 0.62
CA GLY A 25 -2.59 -11.36 0.01
C GLY A 25 -3.08 -10.66 -1.24
N ALA A 26 -2.36 -9.69 -1.72
CA ALA A 26 -2.74 -9.01 -2.94
C ALA A 26 -1.48 -8.58 -3.66
N SER A 27 -1.58 -8.37 -4.94
CA SER A 27 -0.41 -7.99 -5.72
C SER A 27 -0.28 -6.48 -5.80
N ILE A 28 -0.14 -5.83 -4.68
CA ILE A 28 -0.01 -4.40 -4.62
C ILE A 28 1.31 -4.05 -3.98
N PHE A 29 2.10 -3.25 -4.66
CA PHE A 29 3.38 -2.81 -4.14
C PHE A 29 3.59 -1.37 -4.55
N THR A 30 4.03 -0.54 -3.63
CA THR A 30 4.29 0.85 -3.93
C THR A 30 5.47 1.34 -3.12
N GLU A 31 6.06 2.44 -3.54
CA GLU A 31 7.18 3.00 -2.82
C GLU A 31 7.19 4.50 -2.99
N ALA A 32 7.79 5.19 -2.09
CA ALA A 32 7.85 6.64 -2.10
C ALA A 32 9.01 7.12 -1.27
N ASP A 33 9.36 8.39 -1.42
CA ASP A 33 10.48 8.95 -0.70
C ASP A 33 10.16 9.24 0.75
N ASP A 34 8.91 9.47 1.09
CA ASP A 34 8.55 9.73 2.47
C ASP A 34 7.25 9.02 2.80
N LEU A 35 6.95 8.97 4.07
CA LEU A 35 5.79 8.23 4.54
C LEU A 35 4.47 8.86 4.08
N GLU A 36 4.45 10.16 4.02
CA GLU A 36 3.23 10.84 3.63
C GLU A 36 2.88 10.51 2.19
N THR A 37 3.85 10.55 1.31
CA THR A 37 3.63 10.20 -0.07
C THR A 37 3.30 8.73 -0.22
N LEU A 38 3.95 7.90 0.58
CA LEU A 38 3.68 6.48 0.54
C LEU A 38 2.23 6.21 0.91
N GLU A 39 1.74 6.88 1.93
CA GLU A 39 0.38 6.70 2.36
C GLU A 39 -0.60 7.08 1.27
N GLU A 40 -0.33 8.15 0.56
CA GLU A 40 -1.17 8.55 -0.54
C GLU A 40 -1.15 7.53 -1.65
N ASN A 41 0.04 6.99 -1.94
CA ASN A 41 0.18 5.99 -2.97
C ASN A 41 -0.57 4.71 -2.60
N VAL A 42 -0.52 4.33 -1.35
CA VAL A 42 -1.22 3.15 -0.89
C VAL A 42 -2.73 3.35 -1.04
N ARG A 43 -3.22 4.50 -0.64
CA ARG A 43 -4.63 4.76 -0.77
C ARG A 43 -5.06 4.72 -2.21
N ASP A 44 -4.25 5.28 -3.08
CA ASP A 44 -4.58 5.33 -4.48
C ASP A 44 -4.58 3.93 -5.08
N ALA A 45 -3.63 3.11 -4.69
CA ALA A 45 -3.55 1.75 -5.18
C ALA A 45 -4.76 0.94 -4.75
N VAL A 46 -5.16 1.09 -3.50
CA VAL A 46 -6.30 0.36 -2.99
C VAL A 46 -7.57 0.82 -3.70
N ARG A 47 -7.68 2.11 -3.91
CA ARG A 47 -8.83 2.64 -4.56
C ARG A 47 -8.94 2.11 -6.00
N CYS A 48 -7.83 2.06 -6.71
CA CYS A 48 -7.84 1.52 -8.04
C CYS A 48 -8.21 0.05 -8.06
N GLN A 49 -7.78 -0.66 -7.05
CA GLN A 49 -8.02 -2.08 -7.00
C GLN A 49 -9.49 -2.39 -6.73
N PHE A 50 -10.13 -1.64 -5.88
CA PHE A 50 -11.48 -1.96 -5.46
C PHE A 50 -12.55 -1.07 -6.04
N ASP A 51 -12.20 0.01 -6.64
CA ASP A 51 -13.16 0.90 -7.20
C ASP A 51 -13.45 0.44 -8.58
N GLU A 52 -14.37 -0.43 -8.78
CA GLU A 52 -14.58 -0.94 -10.00
C GLU A 52 -15.47 -0.32 -10.70
N ASP A 53 -15.75 0.23 -11.22
CA ASP A 53 -16.54 0.79 -12.05
C ASP A 53 -16.67 1.53 -12.29
#